data_c4a59e10cb33f53b8c56e533434de0eb
#
_entry.id   c4a59e10cb33f53b8c56e533434de0eb
#
_cell.length_a   1.000
_cell.length_b   1.000
_cell.length_c   1.000
_cell.angle_alpha   90.00
_cell.angle_beta   90.00
_cell.angle_gamma   90.00
#
_symmetry.space_group_name_H-M   'P 1'
#
loop_
_entity.id
_entity.type
_entity.pdbx_description
1 polymer ?
#
loop_
_entity_poly.entity_id
_entity_poly.type
_entity_poly.pdbx_seq_one_letter_code
_entity_poly.pdbx_strand_id
1 'polypeptide(L)'
;KTQQEDQAQLPNVIYVFPDQYRNQAMEFWGQDGFRDKVNFRNDPVHTPNLNGFAREALVLSSAQSNCPLSSPHRGMLLTGMYPNKSGIPLNCNSNRPISSLRTDVDCMSDVFNKSGYDCAYFGKLHADFPTPNDPQRPGYYVEDRIPAWDAYTPKERRHGFNYWYSYGTFDEHKNPRYWDTDGNRHDPKEWSPLHESKMVVSYLRNEGNVRDPKKPF
;
A
#
# COMPACT_ATOMS: atom_id res chain seq x y z
N LYS A 1 -39.75 3.83 26.33
CA LYS A 1 -38.63 2.87 26.15
C LYS A 1 -38.02 3.17 24.79
N THR A 2 -36.98 3.98 24.75
CA THR A 2 -36.15 4.26 23.59
C THR A 2 -35.39 2.98 23.27
N GLN A 3 -35.67 2.37 22.14
CA GLN A 3 -34.81 1.34 21.55
C GLN A 3 -33.48 2.03 21.21
N GLN A 4 -32.44 1.70 21.94
CA GLN A 4 -31.07 1.97 21.55
C GLN A 4 -30.83 1.01 20.36
N GLU A 5 -30.83 1.54 19.14
CA GLU A 5 -30.36 0.79 17.99
C GLU A 5 -28.90 0.46 18.27
N ASP A 6 -28.59 -0.83 18.40
CA ASP A 6 -27.21 -1.32 18.39
C ASP A 6 -26.61 -0.87 17.05
N GLN A 7 -25.83 0.20 17.09
CA GLN A 7 -25.02 0.58 15.93
C GLN A 7 -24.06 -0.57 15.68
N ALA A 8 -24.30 -1.31 14.60
CA ALA A 8 -23.42 -2.38 14.17
C ALA A 8 -21.99 -1.82 14.07
N GLN A 9 -21.07 -2.42 14.83
CA GLN A 9 -19.67 -2.02 14.83
C GLN A 9 -19.11 -2.25 13.42
N LEU A 10 -18.59 -1.19 12.81
CA LEU A 10 -17.99 -1.27 11.49
C LEU A 10 -16.75 -2.21 11.53
N PRO A 11 -16.56 -3.07 10.53
CA PRO A 11 -15.43 -3.98 10.50
C PRO A 11 -14.11 -3.24 10.24
N ASN A 12 -13.02 -3.77 10.79
CA ASN A 12 -11.68 -3.37 10.37
C ASN A 12 -11.40 -3.89 8.96
N VAL A 13 -10.65 -3.11 8.16
CA VAL A 13 -10.30 -3.47 6.78
C VAL A 13 -8.78 -3.48 6.64
N ILE A 14 -8.22 -4.63 6.28
CA ILE A 14 -6.79 -4.78 6.00
C ILE A 14 -6.63 -5.12 4.52
N TYR A 15 -6.00 -4.23 3.77
CA TYR A 15 -5.68 -4.45 2.36
C TYR A 15 -4.18 -4.74 2.21
N VAL A 16 -3.84 -5.95 1.79
CA VAL A 16 -2.45 -6.38 1.58
C VAL A 16 -2.18 -6.46 0.08
N PHE A 17 -1.22 -5.70 -0.39
CA PHE A 17 -0.84 -5.63 -1.80
C PHE A 17 0.67 -5.90 -1.98
N PRO A 18 1.08 -7.17 -2.19
CA PRO A 18 2.47 -7.51 -2.46
C PRO A 18 2.91 -6.97 -3.82
N ASP A 19 4.02 -6.22 -3.87
CA ASP A 19 4.57 -5.68 -5.11
C ASP A 19 5.13 -6.80 -6.00
N GLN A 20 4.74 -6.79 -7.28
CA GLN A 20 5.20 -7.76 -8.31
C GLN A 20 4.98 -9.24 -7.95
N TYR A 21 4.04 -9.55 -7.05
CA TYR A 21 3.76 -10.92 -6.65
C TYR A 21 2.97 -11.65 -7.73
N ARG A 22 3.58 -12.69 -8.31
CA ARG A 22 2.96 -13.44 -9.41
C ARG A 22 1.85 -14.35 -8.91
N ASN A 23 0.77 -14.46 -9.65
CA ASN A 23 -0.33 -15.36 -9.33
C ASN A 23 0.13 -16.82 -9.17
N GLN A 24 1.08 -17.27 -10.00
CA GLN A 24 1.65 -18.60 -9.94
C GLN A 24 2.48 -18.86 -8.68
N ALA A 25 2.96 -17.84 -7.99
CA ALA A 25 3.80 -17.97 -6.79
C ALA A 25 2.99 -18.19 -5.50
N MET A 26 1.88 -18.93 -5.60
CA MET A 26 1.03 -19.34 -4.49
C MET A 26 0.86 -20.85 -4.53
N GLU A 27 1.37 -21.54 -3.50
CA GLU A 27 1.39 -23.03 -3.44
C GLU A 27 -0.02 -23.63 -3.50
N PHE A 28 -1.04 -22.97 -2.94
CA PHE A 28 -2.40 -23.50 -2.89
C PHE A 28 -3.01 -23.78 -4.27
N TRP A 29 -2.55 -23.12 -5.34
CA TRP A 29 -3.00 -23.44 -6.70
C TRP A 29 -2.67 -24.86 -7.16
N GLY A 30 -1.70 -25.52 -6.51
CA GLY A 30 -1.38 -26.93 -6.77
C GLY A 30 -2.18 -27.92 -5.92
N GLN A 31 -2.99 -27.44 -4.97
CA GLN A 31 -3.73 -28.28 -4.01
C GLN A 31 -5.13 -28.65 -4.50
N ASP A 32 -5.68 -29.71 -3.91
CA ASP A 32 -7.05 -30.14 -4.18
C ASP A 32 -8.06 -29.03 -3.87
N GLY A 33 -9.06 -28.88 -4.72
CA GLY A 33 -10.09 -27.83 -4.63
C GLY A 33 -9.68 -26.48 -5.26
N PHE A 34 -8.40 -26.26 -5.56
CA PHE A 34 -7.91 -25.07 -6.24
C PHE A 34 -7.35 -25.38 -7.63
N ARG A 35 -6.73 -26.54 -7.80
CA ARG A 35 -6.04 -26.92 -9.05
C ARG A 35 -6.93 -26.85 -10.28
N ASP A 36 -8.18 -27.26 -10.15
CA ASP A 36 -9.16 -27.27 -11.24
C ASP A 36 -9.74 -25.89 -11.59
N LYS A 37 -9.40 -24.87 -10.79
CA LYS A 37 -9.88 -23.49 -10.98
C LYS A 37 -8.97 -22.65 -11.87
N VAL A 38 -7.80 -23.17 -12.21
CA VAL A 38 -6.79 -22.42 -12.97
C VAL A 38 -6.21 -23.29 -14.10
N ASN A 39 -5.77 -22.65 -15.17
CA ASN A 39 -5.20 -23.29 -16.36
C ASN A 39 -3.66 -23.21 -16.43
N PHE A 40 -3.02 -22.80 -15.33
CA PHE A 40 -1.57 -22.71 -15.22
C PHE A 40 -1.01 -23.68 -14.16
N ARG A 41 0.28 -23.92 -14.21
CA ARG A 41 1.03 -24.62 -13.17
C ARG A 41 1.59 -23.59 -12.18
N ASN A 42 1.43 -23.85 -10.88
CA ASN A 42 2.06 -23.03 -9.86
C ASN A 42 3.58 -23.20 -9.83
N ASP A 43 4.28 -22.15 -9.38
CA ASP A 43 5.71 -22.19 -9.13
C ASP A 43 6.03 -23.16 -7.98
N PRO A 44 7.25 -23.71 -7.92
CA PRO A 44 7.69 -24.56 -6.81
C PRO A 44 8.04 -23.70 -5.58
N VAL A 45 7.03 -23.14 -4.95
CA VAL A 45 7.13 -22.27 -3.77
C VAL A 45 6.44 -22.91 -2.58
N HIS A 46 6.83 -22.50 -1.37
CA HIS A 46 6.24 -22.95 -0.12
C HIS A 46 5.57 -21.75 0.57
N THR A 47 4.22 -21.75 0.62
CA THR A 47 3.42 -20.65 1.15
C THR A 47 2.34 -21.14 2.13
N PRO A 48 2.73 -21.78 3.27
CA PRO A 48 1.79 -22.49 4.14
C PRO A 48 0.74 -21.56 4.76
N ASN A 49 1.09 -20.33 5.09
CA ASN A 49 0.14 -19.37 5.64
C ASN A 49 -0.91 -18.93 4.61
N LEU A 50 -0.51 -18.72 3.35
CA LEU A 50 -1.44 -18.44 2.26
C LEU A 50 -2.32 -19.64 1.96
N ASN A 51 -1.79 -20.86 2.06
CA ASN A 51 -2.56 -22.09 1.90
C ASN A 51 -3.67 -22.21 2.97
N GLY A 52 -3.34 -21.88 4.22
CA GLY A 52 -4.32 -21.84 5.32
C GLY A 52 -5.38 -20.78 5.07
N PHE A 53 -4.96 -19.58 4.75
CA PHE A 53 -5.86 -18.45 4.49
C PHE A 53 -6.79 -18.73 3.30
N ALA A 54 -6.28 -19.29 2.20
CA ALA A 54 -7.08 -19.57 1.01
C ALA A 54 -8.25 -20.56 1.27
N ARG A 55 -8.13 -21.46 2.26
CA ARG A 55 -9.19 -22.40 2.62
C ARG A 55 -10.37 -21.75 3.34
N GLU A 56 -10.14 -20.58 3.94
CA GLU A 56 -11.14 -19.86 4.73
C GLU A 56 -11.62 -18.59 4.03
N ALA A 57 -11.04 -18.27 2.87
CA ALA A 57 -11.27 -17.02 2.13
C ALA A 57 -12.02 -17.26 0.81
N LEU A 58 -12.60 -16.18 0.28
CA LEU A 58 -13.04 -16.15 -1.11
C LEU A 58 -11.81 -15.97 -2.02
N VAL A 59 -11.53 -16.98 -2.84
CA VAL A 59 -10.41 -16.95 -3.79
C VAL A 59 -10.91 -16.62 -5.19
N LEU A 60 -10.42 -15.51 -5.76
CA LEU A 60 -10.78 -15.05 -7.11
C LEU A 60 -9.72 -15.56 -8.11
N SER A 61 -10.01 -16.69 -8.76
CA SER A 61 -9.08 -17.35 -9.69
C SER A 61 -8.79 -16.59 -10.99
N SER A 62 -9.67 -15.65 -11.36
CA SER A 62 -9.62 -14.90 -12.61
C SER A 62 -9.52 -13.39 -12.40
N ALA A 63 -9.05 -12.94 -11.24
CA ALA A 63 -8.80 -11.54 -10.98
C ALA A 63 -7.72 -10.99 -11.92
N GLN A 64 -7.94 -9.83 -12.51
CA GLN A 64 -7.06 -9.23 -13.48
C GLN A 64 -6.69 -7.79 -13.09
N SER A 65 -5.43 -7.43 -13.31
CA SER A 65 -5.00 -6.03 -13.27
C SER A 65 -5.32 -5.37 -14.63
N ASN A 66 -6.01 -4.26 -14.60
CA ASN A 66 -6.34 -3.49 -15.81
C ASN A 66 -5.18 -2.60 -16.29
N CYS A 67 -4.12 -2.44 -15.51
CA CYS A 67 -2.89 -1.76 -15.91
C CYS A 67 -1.70 -2.37 -15.14
N PRO A 68 -0.93 -3.31 -15.72
CA PRO A 68 0.15 -4.00 -15.02
C PRO A 68 1.45 -3.16 -15.00
N LEU A 69 1.36 -1.88 -14.68
CA LEU A 69 2.46 -0.94 -14.54
C LEU A 69 2.34 -0.26 -13.16
N SER A 70 3.44 -0.19 -12.41
CA SER A 70 3.48 0.16 -10.98
C SER A 70 2.67 1.42 -10.63
N SER A 71 3.11 2.61 -11.01
CA SER A 71 2.43 3.85 -10.60
C SER A 71 1.00 3.98 -11.13
N PRO A 72 0.70 3.71 -12.41
CA PRO A 72 -0.66 3.72 -12.92
C PRO A 72 -1.59 2.78 -12.15
N HIS A 73 -1.15 1.53 -11.89
CA HIS A 73 -1.95 0.58 -11.12
C HIS A 73 -2.25 1.10 -9.71
N ARG A 74 -1.24 1.66 -9.02
CA ARG A 74 -1.40 2.21 -7.67
C ARG A 74 -2.36 3.39 -7.63
N GLY A 75 -2.28 4.29 -8.62
CA GLY A 75 -3.25 5.37 -8.78
C GLY A 75 -4.68 4.85 -8.98
N MET A 76 -4.86 3.82 -9.81
CA MET A 76 -6.15 3.19 -10.04
C MET A 76 -6.68 2.49 -8.78
N LEU A 77 -5.81 1.78 -8.05
CA LEU A 77 -6.15 1.12 -6.80
C LEU A 77 -6.65 2.12 -5.75
N LEU A 78 -5.94 3.22 -5.58
CA LEU A 78 -6.27 4.23 -4.57
C LEU A 78 -7.53 5.01 -4.90
N THR A 79 -7.77 5.33 -6.19
CA THR A 79 -8.84 6.25 -6.61
C THR A 79 -10.04 5.58 -7.26
N GLY A 80 -9.93 4.32 -7.72
CA GLY A 80 -10.92 3.68 -8.59
C GLY A 80 -10.99 4.28 -9.99
N MET A 81 -10.07 5.15 -10.38
CA MET A 81 -10.06 5.86 -11.66
C MET A 81 -8.99 5.32 -12.60
N TYR A 82 -9.25 5.35 -13.92
CA TYR A 82 -8.23 5.04 -14.93
C TYR A 82 -7.04 6.02 -14.88
N PRO A 83 -5.85 5.62 -15.37
CA PRO A 83 -4.59 6.37 -15.20
C PRO A 83 -4.67 7.85 -15.57
N ASN A 84 -5.31 8.19 -16.70
CA ASN A 84 -5.46 9.58 -17.14
C ASN A 84 -6.37 10.41 -16.19
N LYS A 85 -7.27 9.77 -15.47
CA LYS A 85 -8.17 10.46 -14.51
C LYS A 85 -7.52 10.56 -13.14
N SER A 86 -6.77 9.54 -12.71
CA SER A 86 -6.03 9.59 -11.44
C SER A 86 -4.83 10.53 -11.46
N GLY A 87 -4.36 10.93 -12.66
CA GLY A 87 -3.17 11.75 -12.85
C GLY A 87 -1.87 10.96 -13.01
N ILE A 88 -1.95 9.62 -13.10
CA ILE A 88 -0.76 8.76 -13.20
C ILE A 88 -0.80 7.92 -14.48
N PRO A 89 -0.57 8.52 -15.67
CA PRO A 89 -0.56 7.76 -16.92
C PRO A 89 0.70 6.88 -17.11
N LEU A 90 1.80 7.21 -16.42
CA LEU A 90 3.10 6.54 -16.51
C LEU A 90 3.72 6.37 -15.12
N ASN A 91 4.79 5.57 -15.00
CA ASN A 91 5.55 5.50 -13.76
C ASN A 91 6.09 6.87 -13.35
N CYS A 92 5.89 7.23 -12.09
CA CYS A 92 6.35 8.48 -11.52
C CYS A 92 7.88 8.49 -11.43
N ASN A 93 8.50 9.54 -11.96
CA ASN A 93 9.90 9.90 -11.74
C ASN A 93 10.11 11.38 -12.06
N SER A 94 11.27 11.94 -11.72
CA SER A 94 11.55 13.37 -11.86
C SER A 94 11.53 13.91 -13.31
N ASN A 95 11.60 13.04 -14.32
CA ASN A 95 11.49 13.41 -15.73
C ASN A 95 10.05 13.29 -16.27
N ARG A 96 9.07 12.97 -15.42
CA ARG A 96 7.66 12.77 -15.83
C ARG A 96 6.70 13.59 -14.97
N PRO A 97 6.75 14.94 -15.05
CA PRO A 97 5.93 15.80 -14.21
C PRO A 97 4.42 15.65 -14.41
N ILE A 98 4.01 15.08 -15.55
CA ILE A 98 2.60 14.74 -15.83
C ILE A 98 2.08 13.58 -14.97
N SER A 99 2.97 12.76 -14.40
CA SER A 99 2.61 11.53 -13.69
C SER A 99 2.75 11.73 -12.19
N SER A 100 1.65 12.11 -11.56
CA SER A 100 1.54 12.24 -10.11
C SER A 100 0.09 12.14 -9.70
N LEU A 101 -0.18 11.50 -8.56
CA LEU A 101 -1.53 11.35 -8.03
C LEU A 101 -2.13 12.75 -7.77
N ARG A 102 -3.33 12.96 -8.30
CA ARG A 102 -4.07 14.22 -8.14
C ARG A 102 -4.46 14.41 -6.67
N THR A 103 -4.36 15.64 -6.17
CA THR A 103 -4.76 16.00 -4.80
C THR A 103 -6.22 16.45 -4.70
N ASP A 104 -6.88 16.67 -5.84
CA ASP A 104 -8.27 17.13 -5.94
C ASP A 104 -9.27 15.99 -6.22
N VAL A 105 -8.86 14.74 -6.04
CA VAL A 105 -9.70 13.55 -6.13
C VAL A 105 -9.70 12.80 -4.81
N ASP A 106 -10.82 12.18 -4.47
CA ASP A 106 -10.88 11.29 -3.31
C ASP A 106 -10.20 9.96 -3.62
N CYS A 107 -9.34 9.52 -2.72
CA CYS A 107 -8.85 8.15 -2.64
C CYS A 107 -9.75 7.32 -1.72
N MET A 108 -9.63 5.99 -1.76
CA MET A 108 -10.39 5.12 -0.85
C MET A 108 -10.16 5.49 0.62
N SER A 109 -8.94 5.90 0.99
CA SER A 109 -8.60 6.38 2.33
C SER A 109 -9.33 7.65 2.72
N ASP A 110 -9.56 8.58 1.80
CA ASP A 110 -10.36 9.78 2.07
C ASP A 110 -11.81 9.40 2.39
N VAL A 111 -12.37 8.44 1.65
CA VAL A 111 -13.74 7.95 1.86
C VAL A 111 -13.87 7.20 3.18
N PHE A 112 -12.92 6.31 3.49
CA PHE A 112 -12.89 5.61 4.77
C PHE A 112 -12.73 6.58 5.94
N ASN A 113 -11.84 7.56 5.82
CA ASN A 113 -11.63 8.57 6.86
C ASN A 113 -12.89 9.41 7.11
N LYS A 114 -13.58 9.86 6.04
CA LYS A 114 -14.88 10.54 6.13
C LYS A 114 -15.95 9.67 6.78
N SER A 115 -15.82 8.35 6.70
CA SER A 115 -16.71 7.37 7.33
C SER A 115 -16.31 6.98 8.76
N GLY A 116 -15.30 7.65 9.33
CA GLY A 116 -14.89 7.48 10.72
C GLY A 116 -13.78 6.47 10.97
N TYR A 117 -13.14 5.94 9.92
CA TYR A 117 -11.98 5.04 10.05
C TYR A 117 -10.69 5.79 10.34
N ASP A 118 -9.78 5.14 11.06
CA ASP A 118 -8.38 5.54 11.14
C ASP A 118 -7.58 4.80 10.06
N CYS A 119 -7.15 5.54 9.03
CA CYS A 119 -6.48 4.96 7.87
C CYS A 119 -4.96 4.98 8.03
N ALA A 120 -4.31 3.85 7.76
CA ALA A 120 -2.86 3.71 7.80
C ALA A 120 -2.29 3.24 6.45
N TYR A 121 -1.10 3.71 6.10
CA TYR A 121 -0.37 3.26 4.92
C TYR A 121 1.04 2.78 5.30
N PHE A 122 1.43 1.62 4.75
CA PHE A 122 2.75 1.03 4.96
C PHE A 122 3.38 0.62 3.62
N GLY A 123 4.69 0.75 3.53
CA GLY A 123 5.46 0.28 2.39
C GLY A 123 5.47 1.20 1.18
N LYS A 124 5.65 0.64 -0.01
CA LYS A 124 5.83 1.37 -1.28
C LYS A 124 4.59 2.13 -1.71
N LEU A 125 4.72 3.43 -1.95
CA LEU A 125 3.66 4.25 -2.54
C LEU A 125 3.75 4.32 -4.07
N HIS A 126 4.87 4.80 -4.61
CA HIS A 126 5.15 5.01 -6.04
C HIS A 126 3.99 5.67 -6.82
N ALA A 127 3.34 6.63 -6.21
CA ALA A 127 2.23 7.38 -6.79
C ALA A 127 2.48 8.89 -6.80
N ASP A 128 3.64 9.33 -6.34
CA ASP A 128 4.04 10.72 -6.29
C ASP A 128 5.14 11.05 -7.29
N PHE A 129 5.07 12.25 -7.85
CA PHE A 129 6.15 12.83 -8.64
C PHE A 129 7.27 13.28 -7.71
N PRO A 130 8.50 12.74 -7.85
CA PRO A 130 9.63 13.19 -7.05
C PRO A 130 9.95 14.67 -7.31
N THR A 131 9.97 15.44 -6.23
CA THR A 131 10.35 16.86 -6.23
C THR A 131 11.54 17.07 -5.31
N PRO A 132 12.30 18.17 -5.44
CA PRO A 132 13.36 18.53 -4.49
C PRO A 132 12.80 18.89 -3.12
N ASN A 133 12.34 17.90 -2.37
CA ASN A 133 11.69 18.05 -1.08
C ASN A 133 12.20 17.03 -0.04
N ASP A 134 13.45 16.60 -0.16
CA ASP A 134 14.07 15.74 0.87
C ASP A 134 13.98 16.43 2.24
N PRO A 135 13.30 15.84 3.24
CA PRO A 135 13.15 16.48 4.55
C PRO A 135 14.49 16.64 5.30
N GLN A 136 15.51 15.87 4.93
CA GLN A 136 16.85 15.97 5.52
C GLN A 136 17.77 16.92 4.74
N ARG A 137 17.47 17.17 3.46
CA ARG A 137 18.25 18.04 2.57
C ARG A 137 17.29 18.92 1.76
N PRO A 138 16.66 19.95 2.35
CA PRO A 138 15.69 20.80 1.66
C PRO A 138 16.25 21.35 0.34
N GLY A 139 15.47 21.21 -0.74
CA GLY A 139 15.89 21.64 -2.09
C GLY A 139 16.61 20.53 -2.89
N TYR A 140 16.77 19.33 -2.35
CA TYR A 140 17.35 18.19 -3.04
C TYR A 140 16.31 17.09 -3.23
N TYR A 141 16.54 16.23 -4.23
CA TYR A 141 15.78 14.96 -4.35
C TYR A 141 16.18 14.01 -3.21
N VAL A 142 15.28 13.10 -2.88
CA VAL A 142 15.50 12.06 -1.88
C VAL A 142 16.65 11.11 -2.27
N GLU A 143 16.90 10.97 -3.58
CA GLU A 143 18.04 10.21 -4.12
C GLU A 143 18.85 11.08 -5.08
N ASP A 144 20.13 10.79 -5.22
CA ASP A 144 21.05 11.58 -6.06
C ASP A 144 21.01 11.15 -7.54
N ARG A 145 20.29 10.07 -7.86
CA ARG A 145 20.14 9.55 -9.22
C ARG A 145 19.22 10.42 -10.06
N ILE A 146 19.58 10.64 -11.32
CA ILE A 146 18.74 11.37 -12.27
C ILE A 146 18.39 10.43 -13.45
N PRO A 147 17.09 10.22 -13.77
CA PRO A 147 15.93 10.74 -13.04
C PRO A 147 15.79 10.17 -11.63
N ALA A 148 15.34 10.97 -10.70
CA ALA A 148 14.99 10.51 -9.38
C ALA A 148 13.67 9.72 -9.43
N TRP A 149 13.61 8.60 -8.72
CA TRP A 149 12.45 7.71 -8.66
C TRP A 149 11.78 7.72 -7.30
N ASP A 150 12.57 7.93 -6.25
CA ASP A 150 12.02 7.94 -4.90
C ASP A 150 11.46 9.31 -4.53
N ALA A 151 10.39 9.32 -3.76
CA ALA A 151 9.70 10.52 -3.33
C ALA A 151 9.36 10.45 -1.85
N TYR A 152 9.70 11.51 -1.13
CA TYR A 152 9.06 11.81 0.14
C TYR A 152 7.64 12.32 -0.13
N THR A 153 6.65 11.77 0.57
CA THR A 153 5.25 12.18 0.42
C THR A 153 4.88 13.13 1.57
N PRO A 154 4.76 14.44 1.31
CA PRO A 154 4.37 15.39 2.33
C PRO A 154 2.92 15.16 2.77
N LYS A 155 2.57 15.62 3.98
CA LYS A 155 1.30 15.30 4.64
C LYS A 155 0.07 15.64 3.81
N GLU A 156 0.08 16.74 3.10
CA GLU A 156 -1.01 17.23 2.26
C GLU A 156 -1.28 16.35 1.03
N ARG A 157 -0.37 15.43 0.71
CA ARG A 157 -0.50 14.49 -0.42
C ARG A 157 -0.81 13.05 0.01
N ARG A 158 -1.10 12.81 1.29
CA ARG A 158 -1.33 11.47 1.86
C ARG A 158 -2.79 11.02 1.82
N HIS A 159 -3.69 11.78 1.18
CA HIS A 159 -5.09 11.37 0.89
C HIS A 159 -5.80 10.69 2.08
N GLY A 160 -5.91 11.39 3.22
CA GLY A 160 -6.67 10.89 4.37
C GLY A 160 -5.99 9.79 5.19
N PHE A 161 -4.79 9.34 4.85
CA PHE A 161 -4.03 8.43 5.71
C PHE A 161 -3.53 9.17 6.96
N ASN A 162 -4.00 8.74 8.12
CA ASN A 162 -3.68 9.33 9.43
C ASN A 162 -2.32 8.83 9.95
N TYR A 163 -2.04 7.55 9.76
CA TYR A 163 -0.77 6.92 10.08
C TYR A 163 0.01 6.62 8.80
N TRP A 164 1.28 6.96 8.77
CA TRP A 164 2.12 6.86 7.60
C TRP A 164 3.46 6.24 7.91
N TYR A 165 3.83 5.19 7.17
CA TYR A 165 5.14 4.58 7.23
C TYR A 165 5.50 4.03 5.84
N SER A 166 6.05 4.88 4.99
CA SER A 166 6.11 4.63 3.55
C SER A 166 7.37 5.20 2.91
N TYR A 167 7.63 4.73 1.71
CA TYR A 167 8.65 5.23 0.78
C TYR A 167 8.05 5.37 -0.63
N GLY A 168 8.79 6.02 -1.55
CA GLY A 168 8.38 6.14 -2.95
C GLY A 168 8.58 4.83 -3.72
N THR A 169 9.70 4.72 -4.43
CA THR A 169 9.97 3.58 -5.35
C THR A 169 11.25 2.83 -5.03
N PHE A 170 12.02 3.30 -4.07
CA PHE A 170 13.35 2.76 -3.80
C PHE A 170 13.27 1.32 -3.28
N ASP A 171 13.60 0.35 -4.14
CA ASP A 171 13.46 -1.09 -3.87
C ASP A 171 14.73 -1.69 -3.27
N GLU A 172 15.32 -1.05 -2.27
CA GLU A 172 16.48 -1.60 -1.53
C GLU A 172 15.98 -2.47 -0.38
N HIS A 173 15.72 -3.73 -0.66
CA HIS A 173 15.06 -4.64 0.28
C HIS A 173 15.88 -5.02 1.50
N LYS A 174 17.22 -4.88 1.47
CA LYS A 174 18.08 -5.24 2.59
C LYS A 174 18.45 -4.06 3.49
N ASN A 175 18.36 -2.85 2.94
CA ASN A 175 18.59 -1.60 3.63
C ASN A 175 17.51 -0.60 3.25
N PRO A 176 16.25 -0.90 3.55
CA PRO A 176 15.13 -0.05 3.16
C PRO A 176 15.15 1.27 3.90
N ARG A 177 14.43 2.25 3.34
CA ARG A 177 14.17 3.52 4.00
C ARG A 177 12.67 3.77 4.05
N TYR A 178 12.24 4.44 5.10
CA TYR A 178 10.85 4.84 5.29
C TYR A 178 10.79 6.24 5.88
N TRP A 179 9.67 6.90 5.68
CA TRP A 179 9.32 8.12 6.40
C TRP A 179 8.04 7.86 7.19
N ASP A 180 8.06 8.26 8.45
CA ASP A 180 6.93 8.12 9.33
C ASP A 180 5.89 9.25 9.18
N THR A 181 4.87 9.23 10.02
CA THR A 181 3.79 10.23 10.04
C THR A 181 4.31 11.65 10.21
N ASP A 182 5.35 11.84 11.00
CA ASP A 182 5.95 13.14 11.31
C ASP A 182 7.02 13.57 10.29
N GLY A 183 7.36 12.69 9.33
CA GLY A 183 8.35 12.94 8.30
C GLY A 183 9.78 12.56 8.73
N ASN A 184 9.96 11.87 9.85
CA ASN A 184 11.26 11.36 10.24
C ASN A 184 11.63 10.17 9.36
N ARG A 185 12.89 10.13 8.94
CA ARG A 185 13.42 9.03 8.14
C ARG A 185 13.93 7.91 9.04
N HIS A 186 13.60 6.69 8.63
CA HIS A 186 14.04 5.44 9.25
C HIS A 186 14.78 4.59 8.23
N ASP A 187 15.98 4.14 8.58
CA ASP A 187 16.85 3.29 7.75
C ASP A 187 17.11 1.95 8.47
N PRO A 188 16.14 1.04 8.58
CA PRO A 188 16.32 -0.23 9.25
C PRO A 188 17.32 -1.11 8.49
N LYS A 189 18.17 -1.83 9.24
CA LYS A 189 19.14 -2.80 8.70
C LYS A 189 18.53 -4.20 8.70
N GLU A 190 17.38 -4.33 8.06
CA GLU A 190 16.56 -5.52 8.07
C GLU A 190 15.90 -5.72 6.70
N TRP A 191 15.57 -6.95 6.35
CA TRP A 191 14.82 -7.25 5.14
C TRP A 191 13.43 -6.58 5.17
N SER A 192 13.11 -5.79 4.13
CA SER A 192 11.95 -4.91 4.11
C SER A 192 10.61 -5.60 4.39
N PRO A 193 10.27 -6.79 3.83
CA PRO A 193 8.99 -7.43 4.15
C PRO A 193 8.87 -7.86 5.62
N LEU A 194 9.98 -8.26 6.25
CA LEU A 194 9.99 -8.58 7.67
C LEU A 194 9.80 -7.33 8.53
N HIS A 195 10.50 -6.24 8.18
CA HIS A 195 10.36 -4.96 8.87
C HIS A 195 8.93 -4.41 8.75
N GLU A 196 8.38 -4.35 7.53
CA GLU A 196 7.02 -3.87 7.28
C GLU A 196 5.98 -4.71 8.04
N SER A 197 6.14 -6.04 8.06
CA SER A 197 5.25 -6.91 8.83
C SER A 197 5.25 -6.59 10.32
N LYS A 198 6.43 -6.31 10.91
CA LYS A 198 6.54 -5.88 12.32
C LYS A 198 5.83 -4.55 12.55
N MET A 199 6.01 -3.58 11.67
CA MET A 199 5.36 -2.27 11.77
C MET A 199 3.84 -2.39 11.67
N VAL A 200 3.34 -3.19 10.74
CA VAL A 200 1.89 -3.46 10.61
C VAL A 200 1.35 -4.13 11.87
N VAL A 201 2.02 -5.17 12.38
CA VAL A 201 1.59 -5.88 13.61
C VAL A 201 1.58 -4.93 14.82
N SER A 202 2.59 -4.07 14.95
CA SER A 202 2.64 -3.05 16.01
C SER A 202 1.46 -2.08 15.93
N TYR A 203 1.13 -1.60 14.72
CA TYR A 203 -0.04 -0.76 14.49
C TYR A 203 -1.36 -1.49 14.85
N LEU A 204 -1.53 -2.73 14.40
CA LEU A 204 -2.73 -3.52 14.69
C LEU A 204 -2.92 -3.74 16.19
N ARG A 205 -1.84 -3.96 16.93
CA ARG A 205 -1.83 -4.05 18.40
C ARG A 205 -1.97 -2.71 19.11
N ASN A 206 -1.96 -1.61 18.35
CA ASN A 206 -1.96 -0.25 18.85
C ASN A 206 -0.82 0.03 19.86
N GLU A 207 0.35 -0.53 19.59
CA GLU A 207 1.54 -0.27 20.39
C GLU A 207 1.91 1.21 20.30
N GLY A 208 2.14 1.84 21.46
CA GLY A 208 2.37 3.29 21.52
C GLY A 208 1.13 4.16 21.39
N ASN A 209 -0.08 3.58 21.37
CA ASN A 209 -1.36 4.31 21.23
C ASN A 209 -1.41 5.21 19.99
N VAL A 210 -0.95 4.68 18.85
CA VAL A 210 -0.80 5.43 17.58
C VAL A 210 -2.12 5.64 16.83
N ARG A 211 -3.21 4.99 17.26
CA ARG A 211 -4.57 5.15 16.71
C ARG A 211 -5.62 5.17 17.80
N ASP A 212 -6.79 5.69 17.49
CA ASP A 212 -7.95 5.64 18.41
C ASP A 212 -8.49 4.19 18.47
N PRO A 213 -8.46 3.52 19.65
CA PRO A 213 -8.93 2.14 19.78
C PRO A 213 -10.44 1.98 19.58
N LYS A 214 -11.20 3.08 19.57
CA LYS A 214 -12.66 3.09 19.38
C LYS A 214 -13.07 3.19 17.91
N LYS A 215 -12.15 3.54 17.03
CA LYS A 215 -12.39 3.65 15.60
C LYS A 215 -12.02 2.36 14.87
N PRO A 216 -12.76 1.98 13.83
CA PRO A 216 -12.33 0.96 12.89
C PRO A 216 -11.11 1.47 12.09
N PHE A 217 -10.33 0.55 11.56
CA PHE A 217 -9.15 0.86 10.73
C PHE A 217 -9.11 0.04 9.45
#